data_17d1ae10780e426c65499f37188c3f32
#
_entry.id   17d1ae10780e426c65499f37188c3f32
#
_cell.length_a   1.000
_cell.length_b   1.000
_cell.length_c   1.000
_cell.angle_alpha   90.00
_cell.angle_beta   90.00
_cell.angle_gamma   90.00
#
_symmetry.space_group_name_H-M   'P 1'
#
loop_
_entity.id
_entity.type
_entity.pdbx_description
1 polymer ?
#
loop_
_entity_poly.entity_id
_entity_poly.type
_entity_poly.pdbx_seq_one_letter_code
_entity_poly.pdbx_strand_id
1 'polypeptide(L)'
;MKRILILVIFLAGAIQLSGCSVISAVATSSRMEEARTANAGKQLIPKDGSTYLIPISSETISYLGSGNTDWKINNTTFTQPKGTYSVVKVTPGIYNVFGDRRVAGGGEAGLPIEIKASEAICFYVFNPVSGPARIESYKGDGCDPLLRPLKNQNVIGKVD
;
A
#
# COMPACT_ATOMS: atom_id res chain seq x y z
N MET A 1 0.92 47.47 -25.69
CA MET A 1 1.84 46.32 -25.80
C MET A 1 2.34 45.79 -24.45
N LYS A 2 2.71 46.60 -23.43
CA LYS A 2 3.19 46.12 -22.13
C LYS A 2 2.17 45.28 -21.31
N ARG A 3 0.86 45.56 -21.41
CA ARG A 3 -0.19 44.84 -20.64
C ARG A 3 -0.47 43.43 -21.16
N ILE A 4 -0.26 43.14 -22.44
CA ILE A 4 -0.43 41.81 -23.05
C ILE A 4 0.70 40.88 -22.64
N LEU A 5 1.91 41.39 -22.48
CA LEU A 5 3.08 40.59 -22.07
C LEU A 5 2.94 40.03 -20.64
N ILE A 6 2.37 40.87 -19.72
CA ILE A 6 2.14 40.45 -18.32
C ILE A 6 1.08 39.33 -18.24
N LEU A 7 0.03 39.40 -19.08
CA LEU A 7 -1.02 38.40 -19.10
C LEU A 7 -0.52 37.04 -19.59
N VAL A 8 0.38 37.01 -20.58
CA VAL A 8 0.97 35.77 -21.11
C VAL A 8 1.89 35.10 -20.08
N ILE A 9 2.63 35.89 -19.30
CA ILE A 9 3.51 35.34 -18.24
C ILE A 9 2.68 34.73 -17.10
N PHE A 10 1.52 35.36 -16.73
CA PHE A 10 0.63 34.79 -15.72
C PHE A 10 -0.07 33.48 -16.19
N LEU A 11 -0.46 33.39 -17.46
CA LEU A 11 -1.02 32.17 -18.01
C LEU A 11 0.02 31.04 -18.08
N ALA A 12 1.26 31.33 -18.48
CA ALA A 12 2.34 30.33 -18.51
C ALA A 12 2.73 29.82 -17.11
N GLY A 13 2.68 30.68 -16.09
CA GLY A 13 2.94 30.30 -14.70
C GLY A 13 1.85 29.41 -14.09
N ALA A 14 0.59 29.60 -14.45
CA ALA A 14 -0.52 28.80 -13.95
C ALA A 14 -0.55 27.36 -14.51
N ILE A 15 -0.04 27.16 -15.72
CA ILE A 15 0.01 25.84 -16.36
C ILE A 15 1.13 24.96 -15.75
N GLN A 16 2.20 25.55 -15.22
CA GLN A 16 3.31 24.80 -14.64
C GLN A 16 2.99 24.21 -13.26
N LEU A 17 2.09 24.83 -12.47
CA LEU A 17 1.74 24.34 -11.14
C LEU A 17 0.75 23.17 -11.14
N SER A 18 -0.02 22.97 -12.19
CA SER A 18 -0.98 21.86 -12.32
C SER A 18 -0.39 20.59 -12.96
N GLY A 19 0.78 20.69 -13.60
CA GLY A 19 1.39 19.57 -14.33
C GLY A 19 1.95 18.44 -13.45
N CYS A 20 2.53 18.77 -12.29
CA CYS A 20 3.19 17.78 -11.44
C CYS A 20 2.22 16.79 -10.79
N SER A 21 1.03 17.22 -10.39
CA SER A 21 0.04 16.33 -9.75
C SER A 21 -0.63 15.39 -10.75
N VAL A 22 -0.87 15.84 -11.96
CA VAL A 22 -1.46 15.03 -13.04
C VAL A 22 -0.49 13.95 -13.51
N ILE A 23 0.80 14.29 -13.67
CA ILE A 23 1.83 13.33 -14.10
C ILE A 23 2.01 12.22 -13.07
N SER A 24 2.03 12.54 -11.78
CA SER A 24 2.15 11.52 -10.74
C SER A 24 0.92 10.61 -10.65
N ALA A 25 -0.29 11.14 -10.83
CA ALA A 25 -1.52 10.36 -10.85
C ALA A 25 -1.56 9.38 -12.04
N VAL A 26 -1.18 9.84 -13.23
CA VAL A 26 -1.11 9.00 -14.44
C VAL A 26 -0.05 7.91 -14.28
N ALA A 27 1.14 8.23 -13.76
CA ALA A 27 2.19 7.25 -13.54
C ALA A 27 1.80 6.17 -12.51
N THR A 28 1.07 6.53 -11.46
CA THR A 28 0.55 5.58 -10.48
C THR A 28 -0.52 4.67 -11.10
N SER A 29 -1.45 5.24 -11.87
CA SER A 29 -2.49 4.48 -12.56
C SER A 29 -1.91 3.47 -13.55
N SER A 30 -0.89 3.85 -14.33
CA SER A 30 -0.24 2.95 -15.29
C SER A 30 0.49 1.79 -14.61
N ARG A 31 1.15 2.02 -13.47
CA ARG A 31 1.82 0.96 -12.70
C ARG A 31 0.84 -0.03 -12.09
N MET A 32 -0.28 0.46 -11.59
CA MET A 32 -1.35 -0.39 -11.04
C MET A 32 -1.97 -1.25 -12.13
N GLU A 33 -2.19 -0.71 -13.33
CA GLU A 33 -2.75 -1.44 -14.46
C GLU A 33 -1.75 -2.48 -15.01
N GLU A 34 -0.47 -2.12 -15.10
CA GLU A 34 0.61 -3.08 -15.42
C GLU A 34 0.63 -4.25 -14.43
N ALA A 35 0.53 -3.96 -13.12
CA ALA A 35 0.49 -4.99 -12.10
C ALA A 35 -0.77 -5.85 -12.19
N ARG A 36 -1.94 -5.27 -12.43
CA ARG A 36 -3.19 -6.00 -12.66
C ARG A 36 -3.08 -6.95 -13.85
N THR A 37 -2.56 -6.47 -14.96
CA THR A 37 -2.33 -7.28 -16.16
C THR A 37 -1.35 -8.41 -15.88
N ALA A 38 -0.23 -8.12 -15.20
CA ALA A 38 0.76 -9.12 -14.83
C ALA A 38 0.23 -10.18 -13.87
N ASN A 39 -0.74 -9.83 -13.01
CA ASN A 39 -1.35 -10.70 -12.01
C ASN A 39 -2.66 -11.34 -12.52
N ALA A 40 -3.14 -11.01 -13.73
CA ALA A 40 -4.36 -11.59 -14.27
C ALA A 40 -4.25 -13.13 -14.37
N GLY A 41 -5.25 -13.81 -13.84
CA GLY A 41 -5.30 -15.29 -13.81
C GLY A 41 -4.30 -15.98 -12.88
N LYS A 42 -3.40 -15.23 -12.21
CA LYS A 42 -2.47 -15.83 -11.25
C LYS A 42 -3.13 -16.05 -9.89
N GLN A 43 -2.75 -17.14 -9.24
CA GLN A 43 -3.01 -17.37 -7.83
C GLN A 43 -1.99 -16.57 -7.01
N LEU A 44 -2.43 -15.48 -6.35
CA LEU A 44 -1.54 -14.55 -5.63
C LEU A 44 -1.20 -15.04 -4.21
N ILE A 45 -2.07 -15.83 -3.62
CA ILE A 45 -1.90 -16.46 -2.31
C ILE A 45 -1.78 -17.97 -2.52
N PRO A 46 -0.70 -18.62 -2.03
CA PRO A 46 -0.57 -20.08 -2.17
C PRO A 46 -1.76 -20.82 -1.51
N LYS A 47 -2.27 -21.87 -2.17
CA LYS A 47 -3.35 -22.75 -1.66
C LYS A 47 -2.77 -24.10 -1.26
N ASP A 48 -1.70 -24.10 -0.49
CA ASP A 48 -0.94 -25.28 -0.05
C ASP A 48 -1.31 -25.75 1.37
N GLY A 49 -2.40 -25.20 1.93
CA GLY A 49 -2.83 -25.49 3.30
C GLY A 49 -2.01 -24.77 4.38
N SER A 50 -1.04 -23.96 3.99
CA SER A 50 -0.27 -23.15 4.93
C SER A 50 -1.02 -21.89 5.37
N THR A 51 -0.52 -21.24 6.41
CA THR A 51 -1.06 -20.01 6.99
C THR A 51 -0.21 -18.84 6.57
N TYR A 52 -0.83 -17.72 6.14
CA TYR A 52 -0.11 -16.58 5.58
C TYR A 52 -0.55 -15.23 6.16
N LEU A 53 0.41 -14.42 6.57
CA LEU A 53 0.24 -12.99 6.79
C LEU A 53 0.72 -12.21 5.55
N ILE A 54 -0.06 -11.21 5.12
CA ILE A 54 0.20 -10.48 3.88
C ILE A 54 0.15 -8.97 4.14
N PRO A 55 1.27 -8.38 4.60
CA PRO A 55 1.39 -6.94 4.72
C PRO A 55 1.38 -6.26 3.36
N ILE A 56 0.61 -5.18 3.25
CA ILE A 56 0.42 -4.41 2.03
C ILE A 56 0.88 -2.98 2.27
N SER A 57 1.70 -2.46 1.36
CA SER A 57 1.96 -1.03 1.22
C SER A 57 1.23 -0.50 -0.02
N SER A 58 0.04 0.02 0.19
CA SER A 58 -0.86 0.46 -0.88
C SER A 58 -0.27 1.63 -1.67
N GLU A 59 -0.54 1.66 -2.98
CA GLU A 59 -0.22 2.77 -3.88
C GLU A 59 -1.29 3.86 -3.91
N THR A 60 -2.34 3.73 -3.08
CA THR A 60 -3.50 4.64 -3.10
C THR A 60 -3.05 6.08 -2.94
N ILE A 61 -3.46 6.91 -3.89
CA ILE A 61 -3.21 8.34 -3.92
C ILE A 61 -3.98 8.98 -2.74
N SER A 62 -3.29 9.21 -1.62
CA SER A 62 -3.72 10.29 -0.76
C SER A 62 -3.01 11.55 -1.27
N TYR A 63 -3.69 12.66 -1.28
CA TYR A 63 -3.13 13.98 -1.64
C TYR A 63 -1.90 14.37 -0.80
N LEU A 64 -1.60 13.63 0.24
CA LEU A 64 -0.54 13.85 1.22
C LEU A 64 0.70 12.96 1.00
N GLY A 65 0.80 12.30 -0.14
CA GLY A 65 1.93 11.45 -0.49
C GLY A 65 1.67 9.98 -0.20
N SER A 66 2.31 9.15 -1.00
CA SER A 66 2.32 7.70 -0.87
C SER A 66 3.75 7.29 -0.52
N GLY A 67 3.94 6.82 0.67
CA GLY A 67 5.24 6.36 1.16
C GLY A 67 5.29 4.84 1.30
N ASN A 68 6.48 4.35 1.59
CA ASN A 68 6.66 3.00 2.10
C ASN A 68 5.90 2.86 3.42
N THR A 69 5.59 1.62 3.80
CA THR A 69 5.04 1.32 5.11
C THR A 69 6.09 0.59 5.93
N ASP A 70 6.41 1.11 7.10
CA ASP A 70 7.21 0.39 8.08
C ASP A 70 6.28 -0.50 8.90
N TRP A 71 6.57 -1.78 8.88
CA TRP A 71 5.84 -2.78 9.62
C TRP A 71 6.64 -3.29 10.80
N LYS A 72 5.95 -3.59 11.90
CA LYS A 72 6.43 -4.42 12.99
C LYS A 72 5.40 -5.51 13.24
N ILE A 73 5.80 -6.76 13.06
CA ILE A 73 4.97 -7.94 13.34
C ILE A 73 5.68 -8.71 14.45
N ASN A 74 5.11 -8.73 15.65
CA ASN A 74 5.76 -9.16 16.88
C ASN A 74 7.12 -8.45 17.05
N ASN A 75 8.23 -9.17 16.96
CA ASN A 75 9.59 -8.62 17.09
C ASN A 75 10.26 -8.34 15.74
N THR A 76 9.63 -8.70 14.62
CA THR A 76 10.20 -8.52 13.27
C THR A 76 9.80 -7.18 12.71
N THR A 77 10.79 -6.34 12.35
CA THR A 77 10.58 -5.04 11.71
C THR A 77 11.12 -5.03 10.29
N PHE A 78 10.38 -4.39 9.36
CA PHE A 78 10.78 -4.25 7.96
C PHE A 78 10.04 -3.11 7.28
N THR A 79 10.60 -2.61 6.19
CA THR A 79 9.97 -1.61 5.33
C THR A 79 9.42 -2.28 4.08
N GLN A 80 8.10 -2.17 3.88
CA GLN A 80 7.41 -2.62 2.67
C GLN A 80 7.37 -1.46 1.67
N PRO A 81 7.98 -1.59 0.48
CA PRO A 81 7.93 -0.55 -0.53
C PRO A 81 6.50 -0.27 -1.00
N LYS A 82 6.24 1.00 -1.32
CA LYS A 82 4.98 1.45 -1.90
C LYS A 82 4.58 0.62 -3.13
N GLY A 83 3.29 0.30 -3.23
CA GLY A 83 2.73 -0.46 -4.35
C GLY A 83 3.11 -1.94 -4.35
N THR A 84 3.52 -2.46 -3.17
CA THR A 84 3.92 -3.86 -3.03
C THR A 84 3.24 -4.57 -1.87
N TYR A 85 3.30 -5.89 -1.91
CA TYR A 85 2.93 -6.78 -0.80
C TYR A 85 3.94 -7.89 -0.63
N SER A 86 3.95 -8.50 0.54
CA SER A 86 4.73 -9.72 0.82
C SER A 86 3.80 -10.85 1.24
N VAL A 87 4.15 -12.09 0.89
CA VAL A 87 3.43 -13.30 1.35
C VAL A 87 4.31 -14.02 2.35
N VAL A 88 3.97 -13.93 3.63
CA VAL A 88 4.78 -14.45 4.73
C VAL A 88 4.11 -15.69 5.32
N LYS A 89 4.77 -16.83 5.23
CA LYS A 89 4.31 -18.06 5.86
C LYS A 89 4.52 -17.97 7.38
N VAL A 90 3.47 -18.26 8.14
CA VAL A 90 3.48 -18.20 9.61
C VAL A 90 2.82 -19.43 10.23
N THR A 91 2.99 -19.62 11.53
CA THR A 91 2.21 -20.59 12.31
C THR A 91 0.87 -19.98 12.73
N PRO A 92 -0.19 -20.76 12.94
CA PRO A 92 -1.42 -20.26 13.56
C PRO A 92 -1.14 -19.63 14.93
N GLY A 93 -1.80 -18.51 15.24
CA GLY A 93 -1.58 -17.79 16.49
C GLY A 93 -2.06 -16.36 16.47
N ILE A 94 -1.66 -15.59 17.47
CA ILE A 94 -1.94 -14.15 17.58
C ILE A 94 -0.66 -13.38 17.28
N TYR A 95 -0.75 -12.43 16.34
CA TYR A 95 0.33 -11.56 15.92
C TYR A 95 0.00 -10.11 16.25
N ASN A 96 0.87 -9.44 16.99
CA ASN A 96 0.77 -8.01 17.21
C ASN A 96 1.37 -7.29 16.02
N VAL A 97 0.51 -6.65 15.23
CA VAL A 97 0.88 -5.95 14.01
C VAL A 97 0.83 -4.45 14.25
N PHE A 98 1.92 -3.75 13.93
CA PHE A 98 1.99 -2.29 13.92
C PHE A 98 2.45 -1.86 12.53
N GLY A 99 1.83 -0.82 12.01
CA GLY A 99 2.20 -0.22 10.74
C GLY A 99 2.31 1.29 10.86
N ASP A 100 3.41 1.85 10.38
CA ASP A 100 3.60 3.29 10.21
C ASP A 100 3.77 3.58 8.72
N ARG A 101 2.85 4.36 8.18
CA ARG A 101 2.92 4.82 6.81
C ARG A 101 3.61 6.18 6.77
N ARG A 102 4.82 6.22 6.21
CA ARG A 102 5.63 7.44 6.07
C ARG A 102 5.05 8.39 5.04
N VAL A 103 4.02 9.15 5.44
CA VAL A 103 3.39 10.20 4.63
C VAL A 103 3.13 11.42 5.50
N ALA A 104 3.06 12.61 4.90
CA ALA A 104 2.62 13.80 5.63
C ALA A 104 1.20 13.56 6.18
N GLY A 105 1.03 13.66 7.49
CA GLY A 105 -0.22 13.32 8.18
C GLY A 105 -0.45 11.80 8.36
N GLY A 106 0.55 10.96 8.04
CA GLY A 106 0.54 9.54 8.37
C GLY A 106 0.61 9.31 9.87
N GLY A 107 0.18 8.15 10.31
CA GLY A 107 0.19 7.76 11.70
C GLY A 107 0.49 6.28 11.88
N GLU A 108 0.95 5.96 13.07
CA GLU A 108 1.13 4.60 13.53
C GLU A 108 -0.23 3.99 13.90
N ALA A 109 -0.45 2.75 13.50
CA ALA A 109 -1.61 1.97 13.87
C ALA A 109 -1.18 0.58 14.33
N GLY A 110 -1.88 0.03 15.33
CA GLY A 110 -1.62 -1.30 15.84
C GLY A 110 -2.91 -2.13 15.92
N LEU A 111 -2.79 -3.42 15.65
CA LEU A 111 -3.90 -4.38 15.75
C LEU A 111 -3.36 -5.78 16.08
N PRO A 112 -3.89 -6.47 17.11
CA PRO A 112 -3.67 -7.89 17.25
C PRO A 112 -4.47 -8.64 16.16
N ILE A 113 -3.80 -9.50 15.40
CA ILE A 113 -4.40 -10.34 14.36
C ILE A 113 -4.35 -11.80 14.82
N GLU A 114 -5.51 -12.40 15.03
CA GLU A 114 -5.63 -13.85 15.23
C GLU A 114 -5.75 -14.54 13.87
N ILE A 115 -4.86 -15.47 13.60
CA ILE A 115 -4.85 -16.27 12.36
C ILE A 115 -4.94 -17.76 12.67
N LYS A 116 -5.88 -18.43 12.01
CA LYS A 116 -6.13 -19.86 12.16
C LYS A 116 -5.32 -20.66 11.15
N ALA A 117 -5.25 -21.98 11.36
CA ALA A 117 -4.61 -22.88 10.41
C ALA A 117 -5.23 -22.77 9.01
N SER A 118 -4.40 -22.81 7.98
CA SER A 118 -4.79 -22.71 6.56
C SER A 118 -5.50 -21.40 6.19
N GLU A 119 -5.36 -20.35 7.00
CA GLU A 119 -5.94 -19.03 6.75
C GLU A 119 -4.89 -18.10 6.15
N ALA A 120 -5.32 -17.20 5.28
CA ALA A 120 -4.52 -16.08 4.80
C ALA A 120 -5.20 -14.77 5.20
N ILE A 121 -4.44 -13.85 5.80
CA ILE A 121 -4.92 -12.53 6.19
C ILE A 121 -4.02 -11.46 5.58
N CYS A 122 -4.59 -10.59 4.75
CA CYS A 122 -3.92 -9.39 4.25
C CYS A 122 -4.35 -8.16 5.05
N PHE A 123 -3.44 -7.19 5.19
CA PHE A 123 -3.69 -6.00 5.97
C PHE A 123 -2.85 -4.82 5.48
N TYR A 124 -3.38 -3.61 5.69
CA TYR A 124 -2.72 -2.36 5.33
C TYR A 124 -3.06 -1.25 6.33
N VAL A 125 -2.22 -0.21 6.38
CA VAL A 125 -2.51 1.00 7.15
C VAL A 125 -3.46 1.88 6.34
N PHE A 126 -4.63 2.14 6.90
CA PHE A 126 -5.59 3.09 6.38
C PHE A 126 -5.47 4.42 7.12
N ASN A 127 -5.15 5.49 6.38
CA ASN A 127 -5.12 6.85 6.90
C ASN A 127 -6.35 7.60 6.37
N PRO A 128 -7.41 7.76 7.18
CA PRO A 128 -8.57 8.54 6.79
C PRO A 128 -8.20 10.02 6.65
N VAL A 129 -8.97 10.77 5.87
CA VAL A 129 -8.82 12.25 5.74
C VAL A 129 -9.02 12.93 7.09
N SER A 130 -9.87 12.36 7.95
CA SER A 130 -10.10 12.81 9.32
C SER A 130 -10.14 11.60 10.25
N GLY A 131 -9.42 11.67 11.36
CA GLY A 131 -9.35 10.61 12.37
C GLY A 131 -8.00 9.88 12.41
N PRO A 132 -7.82 8.97 13.37
CA PRO A 132 -6.57 8.25 13.56
C PRO A 132 -6.34 7.22 12.45
N ALA A 133 -5.05 6.94 12.18
CA ALA A 133 -4.65 5.80 11.37
C ALA A 133 -5.18 4.49 12.00
N ARG A 134 -5.53 3.53 11.16
CA ARG A 134 -5.94 2.19 11.60
C ARG A 134 -5.45 1.12 10.64
N ILE A 135 -5.33 -0.10 11.15
CA ILE A 135 -5.07 -1.27 10.31
C ILE A 135 -6.43 -1.84 9.87
N GLU A 136 -6.60 -2.00 8.56
CA GLU A 136 -7.68 -2.77 7.96
C GLU A 136 -7.16 -4.11 7.52
N SER A 137 -7.92 -5.18 7.78
CA SER A 137 -7.54 -6.55 7.44
C SER A 137 -8.67 -7.29 6.74
N TYR A 138 -8.31 -8.20 5.86
CA TYR A 138 -9.22 -9.03 5.08
C TYR A 138 -8.73 -10.48 5.08
N LYS A 139 -9.65 -11.43 4.90
CA LYS A 139 -9.35 -12.85 4.97
C LYS A 139 -9.60 -13.53 3.61
N GLY A 140 -8.76 -14.51 3.31
CA GLY A 140 -8.93 -15.40 2.17
C GLY A 140 -9.12 -14.65 0.85
N ASP A 141 -10.21 -14.93 0.14
CA ASP A 141 -10.50 -14.35 -1.18
C ASP A 141 -10.73 -12.82 -1.13
N GLY A 142 -11.05 -12.25 0.05
CA GLY A 142 -11.13 -10.80 0.23
C GLY A 142 -9.81 -10.07 0.03
N CYS A 143 -8.69 -10.77 0.07
CA CYS A 143 -7.37 -10.21 -0.23
C CYS A 143 -7.13 -10.01 -1.72
N ASP A 144 -7.68 -10.84 -2.59
CA ASP A 144 -7.35 -10.86 -4.02
C ASP A 144 -7.54 -9.52 -4.72
N PRO A 145 -8.65 -8.79 -4.54
CA PRO A 145 -8.84 -7.47 -5.16
C PRO A 145 -7.80 -6.44 -4.73
N LEU A 146 -7.28 -6.55 -3.49
CA LEU A 146 -6.28 -5.65 -2.93
C LEU A 146 -4.88 -5.94 -3.49
N LEU A 147 -4.57 -7.22 -3.75
CA LEU A 147 -3.26 -7.66 -4.21
C LEU A 147 -3.07 -7.50 -5.73
N ARG A 148 -4.16 -7.62 -6.51
CA ARG A 148 -4.11 -7.54 -7.98
C ARG A 148 -3.38 -6.32 -8.54
N PRO A 149 -3.59 -5.09 -8.01
CA PRO A 149 -2.91 -3.89 -8.52
C PRO A 149 -1.49 -3.71 -7.97
N LEU A 150 -0.95 -4.67 -7.21
CA LEU A 150 0.32 -4.54 -6.49
C LEU A 150 1.36 -5.56 -7.00
N LYS A 151 2.63 -5.24 -6.82
CA LYS A 151 3.73 -6.17 -7.10
C LYS A 151 4.04 -7.02 -5.88
N ASN A 152 4.22 -8.32 -6.06
CA ASN A 152 4.75 -9.18 -5.01
C ASN A 152 6.24 -8.88 -4.83
N GLN A 153 6.61 -8.46 -3.63
CA GLN A 153 8.00 -8.23 -3.25
C GLN A 153 8.19 -8.72 -1.82
N ASN A 154 8.62 -9.96 -1.69
CA ASN A 154 8.91 -10.54 -0.39
C ASN A 154 10.14 -9.87 0.21
N VAL A 155 9.92 -8.92 1.12
CA VAL A 155 10.98 -8.20 1.85
C VAL A 155 11.33 -8.87 3.18
N ILE A 156 10.58 -9.91 3.55
CA ILE A 156 10.77 -10.67 4.78
C ILE A 156 10.90 -12.15 4.45
N GLY A 157 11.89 -12.80 5.05
CA GLY A 157 12.04 -14.26 4.96
C GLY A 157 11.16 -15.01 5.95
N LYS A 158 11.02 -14.50 7.20
CA LYS A 158 10.32 -15.15 8.31
C LYS A 158 9.86 -14.11 9.33
N VAL A 159 8.73 -14.39 9.98
CA VAL A 159 8.25 -13.67 11.17
C VAL A 159 8.33 -14.63 12.34
N ASP A 160 9.00 -14.23 13.41
CA ASP A 160 9.11 -14.95 14.66
C ASP A 160 8.08 -14.51 15.70
#